data_5a8ec74ed0cb1360f1247ced86149603
#
_entry.id   5a8ec74ed0cb1360f1247ced86149603
#
_cell.length_a   1.000
_cell.length_b   1.000
_cell.length_c   1.000
_cell.angle_alpha   90.00
_cell.angle_beta   90.00
_cell.angle_gamma   90.00
#
_symmetry.space_group_name_H-M   'P 1'
#
loop_
_entity.id
_entity.type
_entity.pdbx_description
1 polymer ?
#
loop_
_entity_poly.entity_id
_entity_poly.type
_entity_poly.pdbx_seq_one_letter_code
_entity_poly.pdbx_strand_id
1 'polypeptide(L)'
;MENAVRRIQASAEPRSRREFDAGAEVRPNFLFGLRKDAKKYQAARITEQVMLSFTSDPYHRGDTSVTRTTLKILIKRGLAFCTLTKGGTRALRDLDLFRPKRDAFACTLTSLDDRFSKKWERNAALPGDRIKALRKFHDAGIFTWVSLEPTLDVKSSLALVEATHEFVNLFKVGRINYLPMTKTTDWRDYTLRMLDQLARFGARHYIKKDLQEFLPEGYPNPLRVPQHH
;
A
#
# COMPACT_ATOMS: atom_id res chain seq x y z
N MET A 1 -11.50 20.70 -6.19
CA MET A 1 -10.12 20.96 -5.69
C MET A 1 -9.47 19.60 -5.50
N GLU A 2 -8.61 19.23 -6.42
CA GLU A 2 -7.84 17.99 -6.39
C GLU A 2 -6.85 18.04 -5.22
N ASN A 3 -7.11 17.24 -4.21
CA ASN A 3 -6.14 17.03 -3.14
C ASN A 3 -5.09 16.04 -3.62
N ALA A 4 -4.06 16.60 -4.18
CA ALA A 4 -2.86 15.89 -4.56
C ALA A 4 -2.25 15.21 -3.31
N VAL A 5 -2.20 13.89 -3.33
CA VAL A 5 -1.10 13.17 -2.68
C VAL A 5 0.16 13.75 -3.30
N ARG A 6 0.81 14.70 -2.64
CA ARG A 6 2.02 15.33 -3.16
C ARG A 6 3.12 14.27 -3.18
N ARG A 7 3.33 13.72 -4.37
CA ARG A 7 4.48 12.87 -4.67
C ARG A 7 5.73 13.71 -4.43
N ILE A 8 6.60 13.26 -3.56
CA ILE A 8 8.00 13.66 -3.60
C ILE A 8 8.58 12.96 -4.84
N GLN A 9 8.34 13.53 -6.01
CA GLN A 9 8.96 13.11 -7.26
C GLN A 9 10.32 13.77 -7.36
N ALA A 10 11.34 13.03 -6.94
CA ALA A 10 12.65 13.27 -7.53
C ALA A 10 12.64 12.64 -8.93
N SER A 11 12.80 13.45 -9.97
CA SER A 11 12.98 13.02 -11.34
C SER A 11 14.14 12.02 -11.41
N ALA A 12 13.84 10.77 -11.68
CA ALA A 12 14.84 9.75 -11.97
C ALA A 12 14.44 9.08 -13.27
N GLU A 13 15.39 8.94 -14.19
CA GLU A 13 15.21 8.08 -15.36
C GLU A 13 14.81 6.66 -14.95
N PRO A 14 13.98 5.99 -15.75
CA PRO A 14 13.57 4.62 -15.45
C PRO A 14 14.81 3.73 -15.42
N ARG A 15 15.08 3.12 -14.25
CA ARG A 15 16.14 2.12 -14.11
C ARG A 15 15.86 0.92 -15.00
N SER A 16 16.91 0.36 -15.58
CA SER A 16 16.81 -0.91 -16.29
C SER A 16 16.32 -2.02 -15.36
N ARG A 17 15.71 -3.06 -15.92
CA ARG A 17 15.20 -4.22 -15.13
C ARG A 17 16.34 -4.89 -14.33
N ARG A 18 17.59 -4.90 -14.85
CA ARG A 18 18.78 -5.42 -14.15
C ARG A 18 19.14 -4.60 -12.91
N GLU A 19 19.09 -3.28 -13.02
CA GLU A 19 19.36 -2.37 -11.89
C GLU A 19 18.27 -2.46 -10.80
N PHE A 20 17.03 -2.68 -11.19
CA PHE A 20 15.93 -2.92 -10.25
C PHE A 20 16.11 -4.24 -9.49
N ASP A 21 16.55 -5.30 -10.18
CA ASP A 21 16.79 -6.63 -9.58
C ASP A 21 18.07 -6.67 -8.74
N ALA A 22 19.06 -5.79 -8.99
CA ALA A 22 20.30 -5.68 -8.22
C ALA A 22 20.12 -5.08 -6.82
N GLY A 23 18.98 -4.48 -6.55
CA GLY A 23 18.65 -3.90 -5.25
C GLY A 23 18.38 -2.40 -5.28
N ALA A 24 17.78 -1.90 -4.21
CA ALA A 24 17.50 -0.48 -4.07
C ALA A 24 18.67 0.21 -3.38
N GLU A 25 19.28 1.19 -4.05
CA GLU A 25 20.23 2.09 -3.43
C GLU A 25 19.55 3.35 -2.92
N VAL A 26 20.01 3.82 -1.76
CA VAL A 26 19.55 5.09 -1.22
C VAL A 26 20.14 6.23 -2.05
N ARG A 27 19.30 7.13 -2.54
CA ARG A 27 19.76 8.29 -3.30
C ARG A 27 20.73 9.15 -2.49
N PRO A 28 21.77 9.68 -3.10
CA PRO A 28 22.65 10.66 -2.44
C PRO A 28 21.80 11.79 -1.83
N ASN A 29 22.15 12.22 -0.63
CA ASN A 29 21.47 13.32 0.09
C ASN A 29 19.97 13.09 0.43
N PHE A 30 19.44 11.86 0.27
CA PHE A 30 18.04 11.56 0.56
C PHE A 30 17.62 12.04 1.96
N LEU A 31 18.36 11.68 3.00
CA LEU A 31 18.02 12.06 4.38
C LEU A 31 18.13 13.56 4.63
N PHE A 32 19.03 14.27 3.93
CA PHE A 32 19.09 15.73 3.99
C PHE A 32 17.84 16.38 3.38
N GLY A 33 17.46 15.97 2.18
CA GLY A 33 16.23 16.41 1.52
C GLY A 33 14.99 16.13 2.37
N LEU A 34 14.87 14.90 2.89
CA LEU A 34 13.77 14.50 3.75
C LEU A 34 13.64 15.40 5.00
N ARG A 35 14.75 15.72 5.69
CA ARG A 35 14.73 16.62 6.87
C ARG A 35 14.24 18.02 6.51
N LYS A 36 14.65 18.54 5.35
CA LYS A 36 14.22 19.84 4.83
C LYS A 36 12.72 19.83 4.54
N ASP A 37 12.22 18.82 3.82
CA ASP A 37 10.82 18.69 3.45
C ASP A 37 9.93 18.44 4.68
N ALA A 38 10.36 17.59 5.61
CA ALA A 38 9.64 17.35 6.84
C ALA A 38 9.51 18.62 7.70
N LYS A 39 10.55 19.49 7.75
CA LYS A 39 10.46 20.81 8.42
C LYS A 39 9.45 21.72 7.74
N LYS A 40 9.43 21.74 6.39
CA LYS A 40 8.46 22.51 5.59
C LYS A 40 7.02 22.04 5.83
N TYR A 41 6.80 20.71 5.86
CA TYR A 41 5.47 20.13 6.08
C TYR A 41 4.97 20.37 7.50
N GLN A 42 5.86 20.28 8.50
CA GLN A 42 5.55 20.67 9.87
C GLN A 42 5.11 22.14 9.96
N ALA A 43 5.86 23.06 9.35
CA ALA A 43 5.52 24.50 9.33
C ALA A 43 4.19 24.77 8.62
N ALA A 44 3.88 24.02 7.58
CA ALA A 44 2.61 24.09 6.83
C ALA A 44 1.45 23.35 7.53
N ARG A 45 1.69 22.78 8.72
CA ARG A 45 0.69 22.00 9.49
C ARG A 45 -0.01 20.92 8.66
N ILE A 46 0.76 20.20 7.83
CA ILE A 46 0.22 19.12 7.01
C ILE A 46 -0.29 18.00 7.92
N THR A 47 -1.54 17.61 7.72
CA THR A 47 -2.22 16.54 8.48
C THR A 47 -2.27 15.21 7.74
N GLU A 48 -2.05 15.22 6.42
CA GLU A 48 -2.03 14.06 5.58
C GLU A 48 -0.84 13.16 5.90
N GLN A 49 -1.04 11.85 5.75
CA GLN A 49 0.03 10.88 5.94
C GLN A 49 1.07 10.95 4.82
N VAL A 50 2.34 10.95 5.19
CA VAL A 50 3.45 10.76 4.26
C VAL A 50 3.52 9.28 3.88
N MET A 51 3.30 8.96 2.61
CA MET A 51 3.33 7.60 2.13
C MET A 51 4.72 7.18 1.67
N LEU A 52 5.21 6.05 2.21
CA LEU A 52 6.45 5.40 1.80
C LEU A 52 6.11 4.23 0.87
N SER A 53 6.60 4.24 -0.37
CA SER A 53 6.56 3.05 -1.27
C SER A 53 6.51 3.29 -2.78
N PHE A 54 6.59 4.53 -3.27
CA PHE A 54 6.32 4.77 -4.70
C PHE A 54 7.44 4.36 -5.65
N THR A 55 8.69 4.33 -5.21
CA THR A 55 9.84 4.00 -6.08
C THR A 55 10.59 2.74 -5.68
N SER A 56 10.48 2.34 -4.42
CA SER A 56 11.04 1.11 -3.89
C SER A 56 10.22 0.64 -2.70
N ASP A 57 10.29 -0.65 -2.40
CA ASP A 57 9.62 -1.22 -1.22
C ASP A 57 10.41 -0.82 0.04
N PRO A 58 9.77 -0.17 1.05
CA PRO A 58 10.43 0.24 2.28
C PRO A 58 11.01 -0.92 3.10
N TYR A 59 10.53 -2.15 2.87
CA TYR A 59 10.99 -3.36 3.55
C TYR A 59 11.42 -4.46 2.57
N HIS A 60 12.18 -4.07 1.53
CA HIS A 60 12.79 -5.02 0.61
C HIS A 60 13.80 -5.94 1.32
N ARG A 61 14.39 -6.92 0.63
CA ARG A 61 15.31 -7.91 1.24
C ARG A 61 16.67 -7.35 1.65
N GLY A 62 17.09 -6.22 1.09
CA GLY A 62 18.38 -5.60 1.40
C GLY A 62 18.36 -4.76 2.69
N ASP A 63 19.35 -3.87 2.82
CA ASP A 63 19.39 -2.92 3.93
C ASP A 63 18.26 -1.91 3.82
N THR A 64 17.41 -1.90 4.82
CA THR A 64 16.29 -0.97 4.95
C THR A 64 16.41 -0.10 6.21
N SER A 65 17.62 0.09 6.75
CA SER A 65 17.89 0.97 7.90
C SER A 65 17.45 2.42 7.65
N VAL A 66 17.51 2.86 6.40
CA VAL A 66 17.02 4.17 5.95
C VAL A 66 15.51 4.32 6.20
N THR A 67 14.71 3.24 6.11
CA THR A 67 13.28 3.28 6.41
C THR A 67 13.06 3.65 7.87
N ARG A 68 13.70 2.97 8.80
CA ARG A 68 13.61 3.29 10.24
C ARG A 68 14.03 4.72 10.54
N THR A 69 15.12 5.18 9.92
CA THR A 69 15.60 6.57 10.05
C THR A 69 14.57 7.57 9.51
N THR A 70 13.94 7.25 8.37
CA THR A 70 12.86 8.06 7.78
C THR A 70 11.68 8.20 8.74
N LEU A 71 11.18 7.09 9.29
CA LEU A 71 10.08 7.09 10.25
C LEU A 71 10.40 7.95 11.48
N LYS A 72 11.61 7.81 12.06
CA LYS A 72 12.05 8.65 13.18
C LYS A 72 12.08 10.14 12.85
N ILE A 73 12.49 10.53 11.64
CA ILE A 73 12.47 11.93 11.18
C ILE A 73 11.04 12.45 11.10
N LEU A 74 10.11 11.68 10.53
CA LEU A 74 8.69 12.05 10.41
C LEU A 74 8.06 12.21 11.80
N ILE A 75 8.30 11.25 12.69
CA ILE A 75 7.82 11.30 14.09
C ILE A 75 8.32 12.54 14.82
N LYS A 76 9.62 12.83 14.72
CA LYS A 76 10.24 14.03 15.35
C LYS A 76 9.60 15.33 14.87
N ARG A 77 9.03 15.34 13.65
CA ARG A 77 8.33 16.50 13.07
C ARG A 77 6.82 16.47 13.27
N GLY A 78 6.30 15.52 14.04
CA GLY A 78 4.86 15.38 14.28
C GLY A 78 4.06 14.97 13.04
N LEU A 79 4.72 14.50 11.96
CA LEU A 79 4.07 14.07 10.74
C LEU A 79 3.56 12.63 10.87
N ALA A 80 2.37 12.38 10.36
CA ALA A 80 1.84 11.03 10.23
C ALA A 80 2.39 10.34 8.98
N PHE A 81 2.46 9.01 8.99
CA PHE A 81 2.96 8.25 7.85
C PHE A 81 2.17 6.97 7.60
N CYS A 82 2.32 6.48 6.37
CA CYS A 82 1.84 5.18 5.95
C CYS A 82 2.94 4.45 5.20
N THR A 83 3.16 3.19 5.50
CA THR A 83 4.03 2.32 4.69
C THR A 83 3.18 1.34 3.89
N LEU A 84 3.43 1.23 2.58
CA LEU A 84 2.88 0.17 1.74
C LEU A 84 4.02 -0.73 1.29
N THR A 85 3.91 -2.05 1.54
CA THR A 85 5.02 -2.98 1.30
C THR A 85 4.53 -4.36 0.85
N LYS A 86 5.41 -5.07 0.18
CA LYS A 86 5.36 -6.52 -0.02
C LYS A 86 6.38 -7.26 0.88
N GLY A 87 6.94 -6.54 1.85
CA GLY A 87 7.98 -7.02 2.75
C GLY A 87 7.52 -8.00 3.84
N GLY A 88 6.22 -8.08 4.09
CA GLY A 88 5.67 -8.98 5.11
C GLY A 88 6.22 -8.67 6.51
N THR A 89 6.57 -9.72 7.25
CA THR A 89 7.04 -9.62 8.65
C THR A 89 8.37 -8.88 8.81
N ARG A 90 9.12 -8.62 7.74
CA ARG A 90 10.29 -7.73 7.80
C ARG A 90 9.95 -6.35 8.35
N ALA A 91 8.70 -5.89 8.14
CA ALA A 91 8.23 -4.61 8.64
C ALA A 91 8.03 -4.58 10.17
N LEU A 92 7.86 -5.72 10.83
CA LEU A 92 7.62 -5.80 12.27
C LEU A 92 8.77 -5.24 13.13
N ARG A 93 9.98 -5.16 12.57
CA ARG A 93 11.13 -4.53 13.26
C ARG A 93 10.90 -3.06 13.59
N ASP A 94 9.99 -2.39 12.89
CA ASP A 94 9.67 -0.97 13.07
C ASP A 94 8.28 -0.75 13.69
N LEU A 95 7.60 -1.83 14.14
CA LEU A 95 6.27 -1.75 14.75
C LEU A 95 6.26 -0.78 15.95
N ASP A 96 7.35 -0.72 16.71
CA ASP A 96 7.55 0.17 17.84
C ASP A 96 7.50 1.67 17.49
N LEU A 97 7.63 2.02 16.23
CA LEU A 97 7.56 3.40 15.73
C LEU A 97 6.16 3.81 15.25
N PHE A 98 5.27 2.86 15.04
CA PHE A 98 3.92 3.17 14.57
C PHE A 98 3.03 3.63 15.73
N ARG A 99 2.32 4.73 15.52
CA ARG A 99 1.45 5.35 16.52
C ARG A 99 -0.01 5.05 16.19
N PRO A 100 -0.75 4.40 17.10
CA PRO A 100 -2.19 4.19 16.91
C PRO A 100 -2.92 5.49 16.56
N LYS A 101 -3.94 5.42 15.71
CA LYS A 101 -4.78 6.53 15.24
C LYS A 101 -4.04 7.60 14.40
N ARG A 102 -2.75 7.48 14.17
CA ARG A 102 -1.96 8.44 13.38
C ARG A 102 -1.31 7.82 12.16
N ASP A 103 -0.68 6.68 12.34
CA ASP A 103 0.10 6.02 11.31
C ASP A 103 -0.68 4.82 10.75
N ALA A 104 -0.31 4.39 9.55
CA ALA A 104 -0.95 3.25 8.91
C ALA A 104 0.09 2.29 8.34
N PHE A 105 -0.25 1.00 8.38
CA PHE A 105 0.50 -0.06 7.75
C PHE A 105 -0.31 -0.68 6.61
N ALA A 106 0.32 -0.91 5.48
CA ALA A 106 -0.34 -1.53 4.33
C ALA A 106 0.50 -2.59 3.65
N CYS A 107 -0.18 -3.57 3.11
CA CYS A 107 0.41 -4.56 2.21
C CYS A 107 -0.28 -4.58 0.85
N THR A 108 0.49 -4.83 -0.20
CA THR A 108 -0.07 -5.31 -1.45
C THR A 108 -0.29 -6.81 -1.36
N LEU A 109 -1.49 -7.28 -1.68
CA LEU A 109 -1.83 -8.70 -1.78
C LEU A 109 -2.47 -8.95 -3.15
N THR A 110 -1.91 -9.89 -3.90
CA THR A 110 -2.34 -10.21 -5.27
C THR A 110 -2.86 -11.65 -5.42
N SER A 111 -2.50 -12.53 -4.48
CA SER A 111 -2.91 -13.94 -4.44
C SER A 111 -2.69 -14.52 -3.04
N LEU A 112 -3.36 -15.62 -2.75
CA LEU A 112 -3.08 -16.50 -1.59
C LEU A 112 -2.12 -17.65 -1.96
N ASP A 113 -1.85 -17.86 -3.24
CA ASP A 113 -0.98 -18.93 -3.74
C ASP A 113 0.50 -18.50 -3.75
N ASP A 114 1.32 -19.24 -3.03
CA ASP A 114 2.75 -19.01 -2.93
C ASP A 114 3.50 -19.18 -4.26
N ARG A 115 3.09 -20.14 -5.11
CA ARG A 115 3.70 -20.38 -6.42
C ARG A 115 3.41 -19.23 -7.35
N PHE A 116 2.16 -18.76 -7.33
CA PHE A 116 1.72 -17.61 -8.09
C PHE A 116 2.48 -16.35 -7.67
N SER A 117 2.58 -16.09 -6.35
CA SER A 117 3.31 -14.95 -5.81
C SER A 117 4.81 -14.98 -6.21
N LYS A 118 5.48 -16.13 -6.09
CA LYS A 118 6.89 -16.29 -6.51
C LYS A 118 7.10 -15.99 -8.00
N LYS A 119 6.14 -16.36 -8.85
CA LYS A 119 6.19 -16.12 -10.30
C LYS A 119 6.07 -14.63 -10.64
N TRP A 120 5.13 -13.93 -10.00
CA TRP A 120 4.76 -12.56 -10.38
C TRP A 120 5.42 -11.48 -9.52
N GLU A 121 5.79 -11.80 -8.28
CA GLU A 121 6.29 -10.85 -7.30
C GLU A 121 7.66 -11.28 -6.74
N ARG A 122 8.67 -11.21 -7.57
CA ARG A 122 10.05 -11.56 -7.18
C ARG A 122 10.49 -10.76 -5.95
N ASN A 123 11.21 -11.43 -5.04
CA ASN A 123 11.76 -10.84 -3.80
C ASN A 123 10.71 -10.33 -2.78
N ALA A 124 9.43 -10.41 -3.09
CA ALA A 124 8.37 -10.15 -2.13
C ALA A 124 8.31 -11.25 -1.05
N ALA A 125 7.76 -10.93 0.10
CA ALA A 125 7.38 -11.92 1.09
C ALA A 125 6.19 -12.75 0.58
N LEU A 126 6.06 -13.99 1.02
CA LEU A 126 4.93 -14.84 0.65
C LEU A 126 3.60 -14.26 1.18
N PRO A 127 2.46 -14.57 0.54
CA PRO A 127 1.16 -14.06 0.96
C PRO A 127 0.86 -14.27 2.44
N GLY A 128 1.06 -15.48 2.96
CA GLY A 128 0.85 -15.79 4.36
C GLY A 128 1.71 -14.94 5.31
N ASP A 129 2.93 -14.62 4.93
CA ASP A 129 3.83 -13.76 5.72
C ASP A 129 3.36 -12.29 5.73
N ARG A 130 2.83 -11.79 4.60
CA ARG A 130 2.22 -10.44 4.51
C ARG A 130 0.94 -10.36 5.34
N ILE A 131 0.10 -11.40 5.31
CA ILE A 131 -1.11 -11.51 6.12
C ILE A 131 -0.77 -11.54 7.61
N LYS A 132 0.26 -12.29 8.00
CA LYS A 132 0.78 -12.30 9.39
C LYS A 132 1.22 -10.91 9.84
N ALA A 133 1.92 -10.16 8.99
CA ALA A 133 2.32 -8.78 9.30
C ALA A 133 1.10 -7.89 9.51
N LEU A 134 0.11 -7.90 8.59
CA LEU A 134 -1.13 -7.13 8.72
C LEU A 134 -1.83 -7.40 10.06
N ARG A 135 -2.02 -8.67 10.42
CA ARG A 135 -2.65 -9.04 11.71
C ARG A 135 -1.86 -8.47 12.89
N LYS A 136 -0.53 -8.57 12.89
CA LYS A 136 0.30 -8.04 13.99
C LYS A 136 0.22 -6.51 14.12
N PHE A 137 0.18 -5.78 13.02
CA PHE A 137 -0.03 -4.33 13.06
C PHE A 137 -1.44 -3.98 13.54
N HIS A 138 -2.47 -4.69 13.08
CA HIS A 138 -3.84 -4.52 13.54
C HIS A 138 -3.97 -4.78 15.05
N ASP A 139 -3.42 -5.90 15.56
CA ASP A 139 -3.44 -6.27 16.98
C ASP A 139 -2.75 -5.23 17.87
N ALA A 140 -1.78 -4.49 17.30
CA ALA A 140 -1.13 -3.34 17.96
C ALA A 140 -1.94 -2.03 17.85
N GLY A 141 -3.16 -2.07 17.33
CA GLY A 141 -4.05 -0.90 17.18
C GLY A 141 -3.67 0.03 16.02
N ILE A 142 -2.83 -0.42 15.09
CA ILE A 142 -2.44 0.36 13.91
C ILE A 142 -3.48 0.17 12.81
N PHE A 143 -3.86 1.28 12.16
CA PHE A 143 -4.73 1.24 11.00
C PHE A 143 -4.09 0.45 9.87
N THR A 144 -4.76 -0.60 9.41
CA THR A 144 -4.25 -1.48 8.34
C THR A 144 -5.07 -1.33 7.07
N TRP A 145 -4.40 -1.41 5.91
CA TRP A 145 -5.10 -1.51 4.66
C TRP A 145 -4.36 -2.37 3.64
N VAL A 146 -5.13 -2.90 2.69
CA VAL A 146 -4.62 -3.77 1.62
C VAL A 146 -4.83 -3.10 0.27
N SER A 147 -3.79 -3.15 -0.57
CA SER A 147 -3.91 -2.89 -2.01
C SER A 147 -4.10 -4.23 -2.72
N LEU A 148 -5.29 -4.43 -3.30
CA LEU A 148 -5.61 -5.54 -4.19
C LEU A 148 -5.25 -5.21 -5.65
N GLU A 149 -4.14 -4.51 -5.86
CA GLU A 149 -3.64 -4.12 -7.17
C GLU A 149 -2.15 -4.50 -7.30
N PRO A 150 -1.75 -5.10 -8.43
CA PRO A 150 -2.57 -5.46 -9.59
C PRO A 150 -3.47 -6.68 -9.32
N THR A 151 -4.73 -6.64 -9.77
CA THR A 151 -5.57 -7.84 -9.81
C THR A 151 -5.10 -8.73 -10.95
N LEU A 152 -4.40 -9.79 -10.61
CA LEU A 152 -3.83 -10.75 -11.55
C LEU A 152 -4.74 -11.96 -11.76
N ASP A 153 -5.57 -12.27 -10.77
CA ASP A 153 -6.58 -13.33 -10.80
C ASP A 153 -7.79 -12.89 -9.97
N VAL A 154 -8.96 -12.90 -10.61
CA VAL A 154 -10.23 -12.47 -10.02
C VAL A 154 -10.58 -13.31 -8.78
N LYS A 155 -10.47 -14.64 -8.89
CA LYS A 155 -10.82 -15.58 -7.81
C LYS A 155 -9.95 -15.35 -6.59
N SER A 156 -8.65 -15.22 -6.78
CA SER A 156 -7.71 -14.91 -5.70
C SER A 156 -8.00 -13.57 -5.04
N SER A 157 -8.34 -12.54 -5.83
CA SER A 157 -8.64 -11.22 -5.29
C SER A 157 -9.87 -11.21 -4.38
N LEU A 158 -10.92 -11.95 -4.74
CA LEU A 158 -12.11 -12.13 -3.90
C LEU A 158 -11.79 -12.91 -2.62
N ALA A 159 -11.03 -14.01 -2.73
CA ALA A 159 -10.63 -14.83 -1.59
C ALA A 159 -9.75 -14.06 -0.57
N LEU A 160 -8.96 -13.08 -1.03
CA LEU A 160 -8.16 -12.22 -0.16
C LEU A 160 -9.02 -11.38 0.78
N VAL A 161 -10.17 -10.86 0.34
CA VAL A 161 -11.11 -10.13 1.19
C VAL A 161 -11.62 -11.04 2.30
N GLU A 162 -12.09 -12.25 1.95
CA GLU A 162 -12.58 -13.24 2.92
C GLU A 162 -11.50 -13.61 3.96
N ALA A 163 -10.26 -13.83 3.51
CA ALA A 163 -9.16 -14.25 4.38
C ALA A 163 -8.66 -13.14 5.33
N THR A 164 -9.01 -11.85 5.08
CA THR A 164 -8.35 -10.75 5.79
C THR A 164 -9.29 -9.68 6.35
N HIS A 165 -10.60 -9.74 6.08
CA HIS A 165 -11.58 -8.70 6.47
C HIS A 165 -11.58 -8.38 7.97
N GLU A 166 -11.30 -9.34 8.84
CA GLU A 166 -11.34 -9.17 10.30
C GLU A 166 -10.27 -8.20 10.84
N PHE A 167 -9.13 -8.09 10.13
CA PHE A 167 -7.97 -7.30 10.56
C PHE A 167 -7.48 -6.31 9.50
N VAL A 168 -8.26 -6.08 8.46
CA VAL A 168 -7.99 -5.05 7.43
C VAL A 168 -9.06 -3.97 7.53
N ASN A 169 -8.65 -2.75 7.88
CA ASN A 169 -9.57 -1.63 8.05
C ASN A 169 -10.03 -1.01 6.73
N LEU A 170 -9.27 -1.18 5.63
CA LEU A 170 -9.62 -0.64 4.32
C LEU A 170 -9.05 -1.48 3.19
N PHE A 171 -9.88 -1.81 2.19
CA PHE A 171 -9.45 -2.43 0.95
C PHE A 171 -9.39 -1.40 -0.17
N LYS A 172 -8.27 -1.33 -0.89
CA LYS A 172 -8.12 -0.52 -2.10
C LYS A 172 -8.05 -1.45 -3.31
N VAL A 173 -9.11 -1.43 -4.11
CA VAL A 173 -9.29 -2.35 -5.24
C VAL A 173 -8.93 -1.66 -6.54
N GLY A 174 -8.08 -2.28 -7.35
CA GLY A 174 -7.67 -1.78 -8.66
C GLY A 174 -7.37 -2.93 -9.63
N ARG A 175 -7.46 -2.67 -10.92
CA ARG A 175 -7.16 -3.66 -11.95
C ARG A 175 -5.67 -3.70 -12.28
N ILE A 176 -5.27 -4.73 -13.02
CA ILE A 176 -3.96 -4.75 -13.65
C ILE A 176 -3.97 -3.85 -14.89
N ASN A 177 -2.88 -3.13 -15.09
CA ASN A 177 -2.64 -2.32 -16.28
C ASN A 177 -1.45 -2.87 -17.07
N TYR A 178 -1.44 -2.63 -18.38
CA TYR A 178 -0.32 -2.93 -19.30
C TYR A 178 -0.01 -4.42 -19.55
N LEU A 179 -0.84 -5.37 -19.13
CA LEU A 179 -0.68 -6.78 -19.43
C LEU A 179 -1.82 -7.31 -20.35
N PRO A 180 -1.56 -8.35 -21.16
CA PRO A 180 -2.57 -8.91 -22.08
C PRO A 180 -3.88 -9.29 -21.41
N MET A 181 -3.82 -9.81 -20.17
CA MET A 181 -5.01 -10.20 -19.41
C MET A 181 -5.95 -9.03 -19.07
N THR A 182 -5.48 -7.77 -19.17
CA THR A 182 -6.35 -6.60 -19.03
C THR A 182 -7.46 -6.59 -20.09
N LYS A 183 -7.20 -7.16 -21.27
CA LYS A 183 -8.13 -7.20 -22.40
C LYS A 183 -9.11 -8.38 -22.34
N THR A 184 -8.78 -9.44 -21.61
CA THR A 184 -9.55 -10.69 -21.55
C THR A 184 -10.37 -10.85 -20.28
N THR A 185 -10.13 -10.02 -19.26
CA THR A 185 -10.88 -10.05 -18.00
C THR A 185 -12.13 -9.19 -18.13
N ASP A 186 -13.28 -9.74 -17.76
CA ASP A 186 -14.51 -8.96 -17.60
C ASP A 186 -14.42 -8.14 -16.30
N TRP A 187 -13.98 -6.88 -16.45
CA TRP A 187 -13.79 -5.96 -15.31
C TRP A 187 -15.11 -5.51 -14.71
N ARG A 188 -16.21 -5.55 -15.47
CA ARG A 188 -17.54 -5.26 -14.93
C ARG A 188 -18.00 -6.37 -14.00
N ASP A 189 -17.95 -7.63 -14.43
CA ASP A 189 -18.26 -8.79 -13.58
C ASP A 189 -17.36 -8.80 -12.34
N TYR A 190 -16.06 -8.61 -12.52
CA TYR A 190 -15.12 -8.52 -11.40
C TYR A 190 -15.52 -7.44 -10.39
N THR A 191 -15.83 -6.23 -10.87
CA THR A 191 -16.16 -5.10 -9.98
C THR A 191 -17.43 -5.39 -9.19
N LEU A 192 -18.49 -5.88 -9.83
CA LEU A 192 -19.75 -6.20 -9.17
C LEU A 192 -19.57 -7.31 -8.13
N ARG A 193 -18.90 -8.39 -8.47
CA ARG A 193 -18.60 -9.48 -7.52
C ARG A 193 -17.72 -9.03 -6.35
N MET A 194 -16.78 -8.13 -6.59
CA MET A 194 -15.95 -7.55 -5.54
C MET A 194 -16.77 -6.68 -4.60
N LEU A 195 -17.71 -5.88 -5.11
CA LEU A 195 -18.62 -5.09 -4.30
C LEU A 195 -19.51 -5.98 -3.42
N ASP A 196 -20.04 -7.07 -3.97
CA ASP A 196 -20.85 -8.05 -3.21
C ASP A 196 -20.01 -8.70 -2.10
N GLN A 197 -18.79 -9.10 -2.42
CA GLN A 197 -17.86 -9.69 -1.43
C GLN A 197 -17.52 -8.70 -0.29
N LEU A 198 -17.22 -7.45 -0.64
CA LEU A 198 -16.96 -6.40 0.34
C LEU A 198 -18.16 -6.08 1.21
N ALA A 199 -19.35 -6.03 0.61
CA ALA A 199 -20.61 -5.82 1.33
C ALA A 199 -20.94 -6.99 2.27
N ARG A 200 -20.75 -8.23 1.83
CA ARG A 200 -20.95 -9.45 2.64
C ARG A 200 -20.19 -9.43 3.96
N PHE A 201 -18.97 -8.88 3.95
CA PHE A 201 -18.13 -8.76 5.16
C PHE A 201 -18.19 -7.38 5.81
N GLY A 202 -19.05 -6.46 5.36
CA GLY A 202 -19.08 -5.08 5.85
C GLY A 202 -17.75 -4.36 5.70
N ALA A 203 -16.92 -4.74 4.71
CA ALA A 203 -15.55 -4.30 4.56
C ALA A 203 -15.50 -2.90 3.95
N ARG A 204 -14.83 -1.96 4.63
CA ARG A 204 -14.59 -0.62 4.09
C ARG A 204 -13.66 -0.70 2.90
N HIS A 205 -13.97 0.04 1.83
CA HIS A 205 -13.20 -0.05 0.60
C HIS A 205 -13.15 1.26 -0.19
N TYR A 206 -12.21 1.30 -1.13
CA TYR A 206 -12.06 2.32 -2.13
C TYR A 206 -11.78 1.65 -3.48
N ILE A 207 -12.65 1.90 -4.44
CA ILE A 207 -12.46 1.42 -5.83
C ILE A 207 -11.61 2.45 -6.57
N LYS A 208 -10.44 2.02 -7.06
CA LYS A 208 -9.50 2.90 -7.77
C LYS A 208 -10.06 3.34 -9.12
N LYS A 209 -9.54 4.46 -9.62
CA LYS A 209 -10.03 5.17 -10.81
C LYS A 209 -10.25 4.26 -12.03
N ASP A 210 -9.38 3.30 -12.22
CA ASP A 210 -9.37 2.35 -13.34
C ASP A 210 -10.49 1.30 -13.31
N LEU A 211 -11.24 1.21 -12.22
CA LEU A 211 -12.45 0.38 -12.07
C LEU A 211 -13.73 1.19 -11.86
N GLN A 212 -13.64 2.51 -11.69
CA GLN A 212 -14.80 3.34 -11.39
C GLN A 212 -15.83 3.39 -12.51
N GLU A 213 -15.41 3.21 -13.75
CA GLU A 213 -16.31 3.14 -14.92
C GLU A 213 -17.29 1.95 -14.86
N PHE A 214 -16.99 0.93 -14.03
CA PHE A 214 -17.81 -0.28 -13.84
C PHE A 214 -18.69 -0.24 -12.58
N LEU A 215 -18.63 0.85 -11.81
CA LEU A 215 -19.48 1.01 -10.62
C LEU A 215 -20.94 1.19 -11.01
N PRO A 216 -21.89 0.70 -10.20
CA PRO A 216 -23.31 1.04 -10.34
C PRO A 216 -23.51 2.57 -10.26
N GLU A 217 -24.54 3.06 -10.96
CA GLU A 217 -24.91 4.47 -10.90
C GLU A 217 -25.18 4.90 -9.45
N GLY A 218 -24.63 6.05 -9.05
CA GLY A 218 -24.79 6.56 -7.67
C GLY A 218 -24.02 5.82 -6.59
N TYR A 219 -23.16 4.85 -6.95
CA TYR A 219 -22.39 4.10 -5.95
C TYR A 219 -21.44 5.01 -5.16
N PRO A 220 -21.52 5.04 -3.80
CA PRO A 220 -20.65 5.86 -2.99
C PRO A 220 -19.24 5.31 -3.00
N ASN A 221 -18.31 6.03 -3.60
CA ASN A 221 -16.90 5.67 -3.63
C ASN A 221 -16.06 6.75 -2.93
N PRO A 222 -15.86 6.67 -1.61
CA PRO A 222 -15.19 7.72 -0.86
C PRO A 222 -13.74 7.89 -1.34
N LEU A 223 -13.40 9.09 -1.80
CA LEU A 223 -12.06 9.47 -2.28
C LEU A 223 -11.03 9.63 -1.15
N ARG A 224 -11.46 9.55 0.11
CA ARG A 224 -10.59 9.79 1.27
C ARG A 224 -10.64 8.62 2.24
N VAL A 225 -9.46 8.19 2.67
CA VAL A 225 -9.34 7.48 3.95
C VAL A 225 -9.83 8.45 5.02
N PRO A 226 -10.81 8.11 5.87
CA PRO A 226 -11.21 8.99 6.94
C PRO A 226 -9.98 9.37 7.76
N GLN A 227 -9.74 10.67 7.89
CA GLN A 227 -8.82 11.16 8.90
C GLN A 227 -9.49 10.85 10.23
N HIS A 228 -8.88 10.01 11.03
CA HIS A 228 -9.34 9.76 12.38
C HIS A 228 -9.08 11.04 13.19
N HIS A 229 -10.14 11.72 13.55
CA HIS A 229 -10.13 12.78 14.56
C HIS A 229 -9.86 12.19 15.94
#